data_d9f5a9a7c16f578a3cb34bf2c231e158
#
_entry.id   d9f5a9a7c16f578a3cb34bf2c231e158
#
_cell.length_a   1.000
_cell.length_b   1.000
_cell.length_c   1.000
_cell.angle_alpha   90.00
_cell.angle_beta   90.00
_cell.angle_gamma   90.00
#
_symmetry.space_group_name_H-M   'P 1'
#
loop_
_entity.id
_entity.type
_entity.pdbx_description
1 polymer ?
#
loop_
_entity_poly.entity_id
_entity_poly.type
_entity_poly.pdbx_seq_one_letter_code
_entity_poly.pdbx_strand_id
1 'polypeptide(L)'
;MRNSLLQLVFGLILLVLGAGAEDLLPRILGFGFPVLLVLAQLVARRGAPMAFSAFAIAAGAMADALGALPPAASASFFLASAWLVHRFGFARAAAAFTYPVYLVWLAVWTGACNGGIFARLLVSVPVGFVTAGFVGAVYAWAERRAALDEVG
;
A
#
# COMPACT_ATOMS: atom_id res chain seq x y z
N MET A 1 -11.13 13.87 20.90
CA MET A 1 -9.74 13.47 21.18
C MET A 1 -9.53 11.95 21.25
N ARG A 2 -10.42 11.16 21.89
CA ARG A 2 -10.27 9.69 22.00
C ARG A 2 -10.27 8.98 20.63
N ASN A 3 -11.08 9.43 19.68
CA ASN A 3 -11.16 8.84 18.34
C ASN A 3 -9.92 9.09 17.47
N SER A 4 -9.25 10.24 17.62
CA SER A 4 -8.02 10.54 16.87
C SER A 4 -6.82 9.72 17.36
N LEU A 5 -6.73 9.43 18.66
CA LEU A 5 -5.68 8.57 19.21
C LEU A 5 -5.87 7.12 18.75
N LEU A 6 -7.11 6.61 18.75
CA LEU A 6 -7.43 5.27 18.24
C LEU A 6 -7.10 5.12 16.76
N GLN A 7 -7.43 6.13 15.94
CA GLN A 7 -7.08 6.14 14.51
C GLN A 7 -5.57 6.14 14.29
N LEU A 8 -4.81 6.88 15.10
CA LEU A 8 -3.35 6.93 15.02
C LEU A 8 -2.75 5.57 15.41
N VAL A 9 -3.19 4.98 16.52
CA VAL A 9 -2.74 3.65 16.97
C VAL A 9 -3.07 2.59 15.92
N PHE A 10 -4.28 2.59 15.37
CA PHE A 10 -4.69 1.68 14.31
C PHE A 10 -3.84 1.85 13.04
N GLY A 11 -3.57 3.09 12.64
CA GLY A 11 -2.68 3.38 11.52
C GLY A 11 -1.25 2.86 11.73
N LEU A 12 -0.69 3.03 12.93
CA LEU A 12 0.62 2.48 13.29
C LEU A 12 0.65 0.95 13.24
N ILE A 13 -0.38 0.30 13.77
CA ILE A 13 -0.50 -1.17 13.70
C ILE A 13 -0.54 -1.64 12.24
N LEU A 14 -1.33 -1.00 11.39
CA LEU A 14 -1.41 -1.32 9.97
C LEU A 14 -0.06 -1.11 9.26
N LEU A 15 0.68 -0.06 9.59
CA LEU A 15 2.02 0.18 9.03
C LEU A 15 2.99 -0.92 9.42
N VAL A 16 3.05 -1.28 10.71
CA VAL A 16 3.97 -2.32 11.21
C VAL A 16 3.63 -3.68 10.61
N LEU A 17 2.36 -4.06 10.60
CA LEU A 17 1.92 -5.34 10.01
C LEU A 17 2.13 -5.36 8.50
N GLY A 18 1.85 -4.26 7.82
CA GLY A 18 2.07 -4.12 6.38
C GLY A 18 3.54 -4.22 6.01
N ALA A 19 4.41 -3.54 6.76
CA ALA A 19 5.86 -3.59 6.55
C ALA A 19 6.42 -5.00 6.83
N GLY A 20 5.96 -5.64 7.90
CA GLY A 20 6.33 -7.03 8.21
C GLY A 20 5.90 -8.00 7.11
N ALA A 21 4.70 -7.84 6.58
CA ALA A 21 4.21 -8.66 5.47
C ALA A 21 5.01 -8.40 4.18
N GLU A 22 5.33 -7.15 3.87
CA GLU A 22 6.11 -6.78 2.68
C GLU A 22 7.56 -7.26 2.74
N ASP A 23 8.15 -7.39 3.92
CA ASP A 23 9.49 -7.99 4.09
C ASP A 23 9.44 -9.53 4.10
N LEU A 24 8.45 -10.13 4.75
CA LEU A 24 8.39 -11.57 4.97
C LEU A 24 7.86 -12.35 3.75
N LEU A 25 6.83 -11.85 3.08
CA LEU A 25 6.19 -12.54 1.96
C LEU A 25 7.16 -12.80 0.78
N PRO A 26 8.01 -11.86 0.35
CA PRO A 26 8.99 -12.12 -0.70
C PRO A 26 10.00 -13.20 -0.33
N ARG A 27 10.37 -13.31 0.94
CA ARG A 27 11.31 -14.34 1.42
C ARG A 27 10.72 -15.75 1.36
N ILE A 28 9.38 -15.86 1.55
CA ILE A 28 8.68 -17.15 1.54
C ILE A 28 8.25 -17.54 0.13
N LEU A 29 7.71 -16.57 -0.63
CA LEU A 29 7.03 -16.83 -1.91
C LEU A 29 7.89 -16.48 -3.14
N GLY A 30 9.03 -15.82 -2.96
CA GLY A 30 9.95 -15.47 -4.04
C GLY A 30 9.57 -14.24 -4.86
N PHE A 31 8.44 -13.56 -4.57
CA PHE A 31 8.03 -12.32 -5.26
C PHE A 31 7.47 -11.28 -4.28
N GLY A 32 7.71 -10.00 -4.62
CA GLY A 32 7.24 -8.87 -3.80
C GLY A 32 5.74 -8.67 -3.87
N PHE A 33 5.14 -8.37 -2.72
CA PHE A 33 3.72 -8.02 -2.60
C PHE A 33 3.60 -6.56 -2.17
N PRO A 34 2.84 -5.72 -2.89
CA PRO A 34 2.73 -4.29 -2.60
C PRO A 34 1.72 -4.02 -1.46
N VAL A 35 1.94 -4.61 -0.29
CA VAL A 35 1.01 -4.53 0.85
C VAL A 35 0.85 -3.09 1.34
N LEU A 36 1.96 -2.39 1.54
CA LEU A 36 1.96 -0.99 2.00
C LEU A 36 1.29 -0.04 1.00
N LEU A 37 1.50 -0.26 -0.31
CA LEU A 37 0.84 0.52 -1.36
C LEU A 37 -0.68 0.34 -1.32
N VAL A 38 -1.15 -0.90 -1.22
CA VAL A 38 -2.59 -1.20 -1.14
C VAL A 38 -3.21 -0.64 0.14
N LEU A 39 -2.51 -0.74 1.27
CA LEU A 39 -2.96 -0.15 2.54
C LEU A 39 -3.08 1.38 2.43
N ALA A 40 -2.09 2.06 1.84
CA ALA A 40 -2.14 3.50 1.62
C ALA A 40 -3.37 3.92 0.80
N GLN A 41 -3.70 3.16 -0.25
CA GLN A 41 -4.88 3.39 -1.08
C GLN A 41 -6.19 3.13 -0.31
N LEU A 42 -6.26 2.08 0.51
CA LEU A 42 -7.45 1.77 1.30
C LEU A 42 -7.73 2.84 2.37
N VAL A 43 -6.68 3.30 3.05
CA VAL A 43 -6.79 4.38 4.04
C VAL A 43 -7.25 5.68 3.36
N ALA A 44 -6.75 5.96 2.15
CA ALA A 44 -7.14 7.16 1.38
C ALA A 44 -8.61 7.16 0.96
N ARG A 45 -9.22 5.99 0.80
CA ARG A 45 -10.62 5.87 0.37
C ARG A 45 -11.59 6.60 1.30
N ARG A 46 -11.35 6.58 2.61
CA ARG A 46 -12.26 7.10 3.64
C ARG A 46 -11.60 8.10 4.59
N GLY A 47 -10.28 8.25 4.51
CA GLY A 47 -9.51 9.09 5.41
C GLY A 47 -9.63 10.58 5.10
N ALA A 48 -9.48 11.42 6.13
CA ALA A 48 -9.28 12.84 5.93
C ALA A 48 -7.98 13.11 5.17
N PRO A 49 -7.91 14.15 4.31
CA PRO A 49 -6.74 14.43 3.47
C PRO A 49 -5.39 14.46 4.20
N MET A 50 -5.33 15.08 5.35
CA MET A 50 -4.09 15.09 6.16
C MET A 50 -3.71 13.70 6.69
N ALA A 51 -4.70 12.93 7.16
CA ALA A 51 -4.45 11.63 7.77
C ALA A 51 -3.95 10.61 6.74
N PHE A 52 -4.62 10.49 5.59
CA PHE A 52 -4.19 9.56 4.56
C PHE A 52 -2.87 10.00 3.89
N SER A 53 -2.62 11.31 3.74
CA SER A 53 -1.35 11.79 3.20
C SER A 53 -0.19 11.44 4.13
N ALA A 54 -0.33 11.66 5.43
CA ALA A 54 0.67 11.28 6.41
C ALA A 54 0.93 9.76 6.40
N PHE A 55 -0.14 8.97 6.33
CA PHE A 55 -0.04 7.50 6.24
C PHE A 55 0.67 7.06 4.95
N ALA A 56 0.31 7.62 3.80
CA ALA A 56 0.92 7.28 2.51
C ALA A 56 2.41 7.63 2.46
N ILE A 57 2.81 8.79 3.02
CA ILE A 57 4.21 9.18 3.14
C ILE A 57 4.97 8.21 4.06
N ALA A 58 4.41 7.88 5.22
CA ALA A 58 5.03 6.95 6.16
C ALA A 58 5.16 5.54 5.57
N ALA A 59 4.11 5.03 4.92
CA ALA A 59 4.13 3.73 4.25
C ALA A 59 5.16 3.68 3.12
N GLY A 60 5.25 4.74 2.30
CA GLY A 60 6.24 4.82 1.24
C GLY A 60 7.67 4.95 1.76
N ALA A 61 7.90 5.72 2.83
CA ALA A 61 9.20 5.81 3.47
C ALA A 61 9.64 4.47 4.08
N MET A 62 8.72 3.68 4.64
CA MET A 62 9.01 2.32 5.08
C MET A 62 9.36 1.40 3.90
N ALA A 63 8.64 1.48 2.80
CA ALA A 63 8.95 0.73 1.58
C ALA A 63 10.34 1.11 1.03
N ASP A 64 10.70 2.40 1.03
CA ASP A 64 12.02 2.86 0.64
C ASP A 64 13.12 2.28 1.55
N ALA A 65 12.89 2.26 2.87
CA ALA A 65 13.84 1.72 3.84
C ALA A 65 14.01 0.19 3.69
N LEU A 66 12.91 -0.55 3.49
CA LEU A 66 12.94 -2.01 3.29
C LEU A 66 13.61 -2.40 1.96
N GLY A 67 13.35 -1.62 0.91
CA GLY A 67 13.88 -1.87 -0.43
C GLY A 67 15.28 -1.30 -0.68
N ALA A 68 15.90 -0.62 0.31
CA ALA A 68 17.14 0.16 0.13
C ALA A 68 17.06 1.11 -1.08
N LEU A 69 15.90 1.76 -1.25
CA LEU A 69 15.60 2.64 -2.38
C LEU A 69 16.03 4.08 -2.06
N PRO A 70 16.19 4.93 -3.10
CA PRO A 70 16.42 6.35 -2.88
C PRO A 70 15.29 6.96 -2.04
N PRO A 71 15.61 7.87 -1.10
CA PRO A 71 14.61 8.47 -0.22
C PRO A 71 13.53 9.20 -1.04
N ALA A 72 12.30 9.06 -0.60
CA ALA A 72 11.09 9.60 -1.22
C ALA A 72 10.66 8.97 -2.58
N ALA A 73 11.33 7.92 -3.06
CA ALA A 73 10.95 7.24 -4.30
C ALA A 73 9.55 6.60 -4.17
N SER A 74 9.35 5.77 -3.17
CA SER A 74 8.04 5.15 -2.90
C SER A 74 7.07 6.13 -2.25
N ALA A 75 7.55 7.02 -1.36
CA ALA A 75 6.70 7.97 -0.65
C ALA A 75 5.95 8.91 -1.61
N SER A 76 6.62 9.43 -2.65
CA SER A 76 5.98 10.28 -3.67
C SER A 76 4.94 9.54 -4.48
N PHE A 77 5.23 8.29 -4.87
CA PHE A 77 4.29 7.45 -5.61
C PHE A 77 3.07 7.08 -4.76
N PHE A 78 3.29 6.67 -3.50
CA PHE A 78 2.20 6.28 -2.59
C PHE A 78 1.27 7.47 -2.32
N LEU A 79 1.84 8.65 -2.10
CA LEU A 79 1.07 9.88 -1.91
C LEU A 79 0.22 10.20 -3.15
N ALA A 80 0.81 10.17 -4.35
CA ALA A 80 0.10 10.42 -5.59
C ALA A 80 -1.02 9.39 -5.83
N SER A 81 -0.74 8.09 -5.62
CA SER A 81 -1.74 7.03 -5.76
C SER A 81 -2.87 7.14 -4.74
N ALA A 82 -2.57 7.53 -3.49
CA ALA A 82 -3.55 7.76 -2.45
C ALA A 82 -4.49 8.92 -2.81
N TRP A 83 -3.97 10.03 -3.32
CA TRP A 83 -4.76 11.16 -3.80
C TRP A 83 -5.64 10.80 -5.00
N LEU A 84 -5.14 10.00 -5.94
CA LEU A 84 -5.95 9.50 -7.06
C LEU A 84 -7.11 8.63 -6.57
N VAL A 85 -6.85 7.73 -5.63
CA VAL A 85 -7.90 6.90 -5.03
C VAL A 85 -8.91 7.73 -4.25
N HIS A 86 -8.46 8.73 -3.50
CA HIS A 86 -9.34 9.64 -2.78
C HIS A 86 -10.26 10.41 -3.73
N ARG A 87 -9.74 10.84 -4.88
CA ARG A 87 -10.48 11.64 -5.87
C ARG A 87 -11.43 10.83 -6.73
N PHE A 88 -11.02 9.62 -7.16
CA PHE A 88 -11.74 8.81 -8.16
C PHE A 88 -12.35 7.53 -7.59
N GLY A 89 -12.08 7.22 -6.33
CA GLY A 89 -12.51 6.00 -5.68
C GLY A 89 -11.56 4.82 -5.88
N PHE A 90 -11.70 3.82 -5.02
CA PHE A 90 -10.91 2.60 -5.06
C PHE A 90 -11.62 1.53 -5.88
N ALA A 91 -11.05 1.16 -7.01
CA ALA A 91 -11.43 -0.04 -7.76
C ALA A 91 -10.30 -1.09 -7.62
N ARG A 92 -10.66 -2.36 -7.34
CA ARG A 92 -9.67 -3.47 -7.27
C ARG A 92 -8.82 -3.57 -8.54
N ALA A 93 -9.43 -3.33 -9.70
CA ALA A 93 -8.73 -3.28 -10.97
C ALA A 93 -7.68 -2.16 -11.02
N ALA A 94 -8.01 -0.96 -10.51
CA ALA A 94 -7.07 0.14 -10.45
C ALA A 94 -5.88 -0.18 -9.53
N ALA A 95 -6.12 -0.79 -8.37
CA ALA A 95 -5.06 -1.23 -7.46
C ALA A 95 -4.13 -2.26 -8.12
N ALA A 96 -4.67 -3.19 -8.89
CA ALA A 96 -3.88 -4.17 -9.63
C ALA A 96 -2.95 -3.53 -10.67
N PHE A 97 -3.43 -2.50 -11.36
CA PHE A 97 -2.61 -1.76 -12.34
C PHE A 97 -1.65 -0.75 -11.69
N THR A 98 -1.91 -0.31 -10.48
CA THR A 98 -1.01 0.61 -9.77
C THR A 98 0.34 -0.03 -9.46
N TYR A 99 0.38 -1.34 -9.19
CA TYR A 99 1.62 -2.04 -8.88
C TYR A 99 2.61 -2.12 -10.06
N PRO A 100 2.22 -2.54 -11.28
CA PRO A 100 3.11 -2.42 -12.44
C PRO A 100 3.60 -1.00 -12.71
N VAL A 101 2.74 0.00 -12.56
CA VAL A 101 3.13 1.41 -12.71
C VAL A 101 4.17 1.82 -11.64
N TYR A 102 4.00 1.36 -10.41
CA TYR A 102 4.96 1.56 -9.34
C TYR A 102 6.33 0.92 -9.66
N LEU A 103 6.36 -0.28 -10.21
CA LEU A 103 7.61 -0.92 -10.62
C LEU A 103 8.32 -0.16 -11.75
N VAL A 104 7.58 0.38 -12.71
CA VAL A 104 8.14 1.26 -13.75
C VAL A 104 8.69 2.54 -13.12
N TRP A 105 7.96 3.14 -12.19
CA TRP A 105 8.41 4.30 -11.44
C TRP A 105 9.73 4.04 -10.71
N LEU A 106 9.84 2.92 -10.00
CA LEU A 106 11.07 2.53 -9.32
C LEU A 106 12.23 2.28 -10.30
N ALA A 107 11.94 1.65 -11.45
CA ALA A 107 12.96 1.42 -12.46
C ALA A 107 13.54 2.73 -13.02
N VAL A 108 12.71 3.76 -13.20
CA VAL A 108 13.15 5.10 -13.60
C VAL A 108 14.03 5.72 -12.51
N TRP A 109 13.64 5.63 -11.24
CA TRP A 109 14.40 6.19 -10.11
C TRP A 109 15.75 5.50 -9.88
N THR A 110 15.81 4.19 -10.08
CA THR A 110 17.03 3.39 -9.84
C THR A 110 17.90 3.26 -11.09
N GLY A 111 17.43 3.71 -12.24
CA GLY A 111 18.11 3.50 -13.53
C GLY A 111 18.14 2.04 -13.96
N ALA A 112 17.39 1.16 -13.31
CA ALA A 112 17.40 -0.29 -13.52
C ALA A 112 16.45 -0.72 -14.66
N CYS A 113 16.53 -0.09 -15.82
CA CYS A 113 15.78 -0.49 -17.01
C CYS A 113 16.46 -1.70 -17.71
N ASN A 114 16.50 -2.85 -17.02
CA ASN A 114 17.09 -4.08 -17.55
C ASN A 114 16.01 -4.97 -18.21
N GLY A 115 16.41 -5.86 -19.14
CA GLY A 115 15.48 -6.73 -19.88
C GLY A 115 14.59 -7.64 -19.02
N GLY A 116 14.90 -7.83 -17.73
CA GLY A 116 14.05 -8.55 -16.77
C GLY A 116 12.82 -7.76 -16.27
N ILE A 117 12.69 -6.48 -16.60
CA ILE A 117 11.57 -5.65 -16.16
C ILE A 117 10.24 -6.14 -16.76
N PHE A 118 10.23 -6.61 -17.99
CA PHE A 118 9.03 -7.12 -18.66
C PHE A 118 8.46 -8.35 -17.96
N ALA A 119 9.30 -9.31 -17.54
CA ALA A 119 8.87 -10.47 -16.79
C ALA A 119 8.27 -10.07 -15.43
N ARG A 120 8.88 -9.12 -14.74
CA ARG A 120 8.36 -8.57 -13.47
C ARG A 120 7.03 -7.84 -13.67
N LEU A 121 6.86 -7.09 -14.74
CA LEU A 121 5.61 -6.41 -15.06
C LEU A 121 4.47 -7.41 -15.33
N LEU A 122 4.73 -8.48 -16.07
CA LEU A 122 3.73 -9.53 -16.33
C LEU A 122 3.24 -10.20 -15.05
N VAL A 123 4.16 -10.51 -14.12
CA VAL A 123 3.81 -11.13 -12.83
C VAL A 123 3.17 -10.12 -11.87
N SER A 124 3.49 -8.83 -11.99
CA SER A 124 3.00 -7.80 -11.06
C SER A 124 1.49 -7.58 -11.14
N VAL A 125 0.86 -7.77 -12.31
CA VAL A 125 -0.60 -7.61 -12.45
C VAL A 125 -1.37 -8.62 -11.61
N PRO A 126 -1.17 -9.96 -11.76
CA PRO A 126 -1.86 -10.94 -10.92
C PRO A 126 -1.51 -10.79 -9.43
N VAL A 127 -0.25 -10.47 -9.11
CA VAL A 127 0.18 -10.20 -7.72
C VAL A 127 -0.56 -8.99 -7.15
N GLY A 128 -0.70 -7.91 -7.90
CA GLY A 128 -1.48 -6.74 -7.51
C GLY A 128 -2.95 -7.08 -7.23
N PHE A 129 -3.57 -7.91 -8.08
CA PHE A 129 -4.95 -8.38 -7.88
C PHE A 129 -5.11 -9.21 -6.61
N VAL A 130 -4.24 -10.18 -6.39
CA VAL A 130 -4.25 -11.03 -5.19
C VAL A 130 -4.06 -10.19 -3.93
N THR A 131 -3.08 -9.27 -3.95
CA THR A 131 -2.79 -8.40 -2.80
C THR A 131 -3.98 -7.46 -2.52
N ALA A 132 -4.52 -6.81 -3.54
CA ALA A 132 -5.67 -5.92 -3.39
C ALA A 132 -6.92 -6.67 -2.89
N GLY A 133 -7.12 -7.91 -3.36
CA GLY A 133 -8.20 -8.77 -2.91
C GLY A 133 -8.05 -9.18 -1.45
N PHE A 134 -6.89 -9.70 -1.08
CA PHE A 134 -6.62 -10.20 0.27
C PHE A 134 -6.59 -9.06 1.31
N VAL A 135 -5.77 -8.03 1.07
CA VAL A 135 -5.67 -6.89 1.97
C VAL A 135 -7.00 -6.15 2.09
N GLY A 136 -7.72 -5.99 0.96
CA GLY A 136 -9.06 -5.40 0.96
C GLY A 136 -10.09 -6.21 1.74
N ALA A 137 -10.02 -7.55 1.70
CA ALA A 137 -10.90 -8.42 2.48
C ALA A 137 -10.59 -8.34 3.98
N VAL A 138 -9.31 -8.38 4.37
CA VAL A 138 -8.87 -8.24 5.76
C VAL A 138 -9.27 -6.89 6.33
N TYR A 139 -9.06 -5.82 5.56
CA TYR A 139 -9.45 -4.46 5.96
C TYR A 139 -10.96 -4.34 6.16
N ALA A 140 -11.77 -4.84 5.22
CA ALA A 140 -13.22 -4.84 5.34
C ALA A 140 -13.76 -5.72 6.48
N TRP A 141 -13.04 -6.79 6.82
CA TRP A 141 -13.36 -7.62 7.99
C TRP A 141 -13.07 -6.86 9.29
N ALA A 142 -11.91 -6.19 9.39
CA ALA A 142 -11.53 -5.39 10.55
C ALA A 142 -12.51 -4.22 10.78
N GLU A 143 -12.90 -3.52 9.71
CA GLU A 143 -13.93 -2.45 9.81
C GLU A 143 -15.27 -2.98 10.32
N ARG A 144 -15.72 -4.16 9.85
CA ARG A 144 -16.98 -4.76 10.32
C ARG A 144 -16.92 -5.15 11.79
N ARG A 145 -15.79 -5.68 12.26
CA ARG A 145 -15.59 -5.99 13.68
C ARG A 145 -15.65 -4.74 14.55
N ALA A 146 -14.93 -3.69 14.17
CA ALA A 146 -14.94 -2.42 14.89
C ALA A 146 -16.34 -1.81 14.99
N ALA A 147 -17.15 -1.90 13.92
CA ALA A 147 -18.52 -1.40 13.92
C ALA A 147 -19.47 -2.20 14.84
N LEU A 148 -19.24 -3.50 15.03
CA LEU A 148 -20.03 -4.34 15.95
C LEU A 148 -19.71 -4.06 17.41
N ASP A 149 -18.46 -3.73 17.73
CA ASP A 149 -18.01 -3.40 19.08
C ASP A 149 -18.51 -2.00 19.57
N GLU A 150 -18.95 -1.13 18.63
CA GLU A 150 -19.55 0.17 18.96
C GLU A 150 -21.05 0.09 19.28
N VAL A 151 -21.73 -1.01 18.95
CA VAL A 151 -23.19 -1.19 19.12
C VAL A 151 -23.54 -2.03 20.36
N GLY A 152 -22.58 -2.68 20.96
CA GLY A 152 -22.72 -3.49 22.20
C GLY A 152 -22.26 -2.75 23.42
#